data_31d510101460f9dfb8d0511e41973194
#
_entry.id   31d510101460f9dfb8d0511e41973194
#
_cell.length_a   1.000
_cell.length_b   1.000
_cell.length_c   1.000
_cell.angle_alpha   90.00
_cell.angle_beta   90.00
_cell.angle_gamma   90.00
#
_symmetry.space_group_name_H-M   'P 1'
#
loop_
_entity.id
_entity.type
_entity.pdbx_description
1 polymer ?
#
loop_
_entity_poly.entity_id
_entity_poly.type
_entity_poly.pdbx_seq_one_letter_code
_entity_poly.pdbx_strand_id
1 'polypeptide(L)'
;YWLQLGVIAALVYGLPMLFLLLSTLLATTVRGQSLLAANLPLPEGATGYLPFILQRWSSQWGTFLIVGGLLVLVLWLSWRYLSFFGVSAEQDDEQTRAQVTTLFVLLLAAVGLLLAFAPEFVFLRDNFGTRMNTVFKFYYQAWLLFGLVLSYALVVALANWKVTTPL
;
A
#
# COMPACT_ATOMS: atom_id res chain seq x y z
N TYR A 1 -8.32 -12.29 -16.43
CA TYR A 1 -7.14 -11.91 -15.61
C TYR A 1 -6.78 -10.42 -15.76
N TRP A 2 -6.75 -9.87 -16.95
CA TRP A 2 -6.42 -8.47 -17.21
C TRP A 2 -7.44 -7.49 -16.63
N LEU A 3 -8.72 -7.85 -16.64
CA LEU A 3 -9.78 -7.05 -16.02
C LEU A 3 -9.59 -6.90 -14.51
N GLN A 4 -9.24 -7.99 -13.82
CA GLN A 4 -8.98 -7.99 -12.39
C GLN A 4 -7.78 -7.10 -12.02
N LEU A 5 -6.69 -7.23 -12.77
CA LEU A 5 -5.52 -6.37 -12.62
C LEU A 5 -5.89 -4.90 -12.83
N GLY A 6 -6.68 -4.61 -13.86
CA GLY A 6 -7.17 -3.26 -14.16
C GLY A 6 -8.03 -2.67 -13.04
N VAL A 7 -8.94 -3.47 -12.45
CA VAL A 7 -9.78 -3.03 -11.32
C VAL A 7 -8.93 -2.75 -10.07
N ILE A 8 -8.00 -3.64 -9.73
CA ILE A 8 -7.11 -3.44 -8.58
C ILE A 8 -6.24 -2.19 -8.78
N ALA A 9 -5.65 -2.03 -9.97
CA ALA A 9 -4.85 -0.85 -10.30
C ALA A 9 -5.70 0.44 -10.24
N ALA A 10 -6.93 0.42 -10.75
CA ALA A 10 -7.85 1.53 -10.68
C ALA A 10 -8.22 1.92 -9.23
N LEU A 11 -8.35 0.96 -8.33
CA LEU A 11 -8.60 1.22 -6.91
C LEU A 11 -7.35 1.80 -6.22
N VAL A 12 -6.18 1.16 -6.39
CA VAL A 12 -4.93 1.57 -5.73
C VAL A 12 -4.48 2.95 -6.19
N TYR A 13 -4.58 3.26 -7.47
CA TYR A 13 -4.14 4.55 -8.02
C TYR A 13 -5.29 5.57 -8.12
N GLY A 14 -6.50 5.12 -8.39
CA GLY A 14 -7.65 6.00 -8.58
C GLY A 14 -8.10 6.69 -7.29
N LEU A 15 -8.11 5.98 -6.15
CA LEU A 15 -8.49 6.58 -4.86
C LEU A 15 -7.57 7.74 -4.46
N PRO A 16 -6.23 7.61 -4.46
CA PRO A 16 -5.35 8.74 -4.20
C PRO A 16 -5.48 9.86 -5.24
N MET A 17 -5.66 9.54 -6.52
CA MET A 17 -5.88 10.56 -7.55
C MET A 17 -7.19 11.31 -7.35
N LEU A 18 -8.26 10.62 -6.97
CA LEU A 18 -9.53 11.25 -6.60
C LEU A 18 -9.35 12.18 -5.39
N PHE A 19 -8.61 11.72 -4.38
CA PHE A 19 -8.28 12.54 -3.20
C PHE A 19 -7.48 13.79 -3.58
N LEU A 20 -6.49 13.67 -4.47
CA LEU A 20 -5.75 14.82 -5.03
C LEU A 20 -6.69 15.79 -5.73
N LEU A 21 -7.55 15.29 -6.61
CA LEU A 21 -8.48 16.11 -7.38
C LEU A 21 -9.46 16.87 -6.45
N LEU A 22 -10.02 16.19 -5.45
CA LEU A 22 -10.89 16.81 -4.46
C LEU A 22 -10.16 17.87 -3.63
N SER A 23 -8.94 17.59 -3.19
CA SER A 23 -8.15 18.54 -2.39
C SER A 23 -7.75 19.77 -3.21
N THR A 24 -7.42 19.62 -4.50
CA THR A 24 -7.13 20.75 -5.40
C THR A 24 -8.37 21.59 -5.67
N LEU A 25 -9.53 20.97 -5.89
CA LEU A 25 -10.81 21.66 -6.03
C LEU A 25 -11.18 22.45 -4.76
N LEU A 26 -10.99 21.86 -3.58
CA LEU A 26 -11.20 22.58 -2.32
C LEU A 26 -10.24 23.76 -2.18
N ALA A 27 -8.98 23.62 -2.58
CA ALA A 27 -8.00 24.68 -2.51
C ALA A 27 -8.30 25.88 -3.41
N THR A 28 -9.13 25.72 -4.45
CA THR A 28 -9.53 26.82 -5.36
C THR A 28 -10.74 27.62 -4.89
N THR A 29 -11.49 27.15 -3.89
CA THR A 29 -12.70 27.80 -3.39
C THR A 29 -12.50 28.39 -2.00
N VAL A 30 -13.12 29.55 -1.71
CA VAL A 30 -13.03 30.22 -0.39
C VAL A 30 -13.54 29.30 0.73
N ARG A 31 -14.67 28.62 0.51
CA ARG A 31 -15.24 27.68 1.47
C ARG A 31 -14.36 26.42 1.64
N GLY A 32 -13.77 25.94 0.57
CA GLY A 32 -12.84 24.80 0.60
C GLY A 32 -11.56 25.15 1.34
N GLN A 33 -11.00 26.35 1.13
CA GLN A 33 -9.82 26.82 1.87
C GLN A 33 -10.08 26.91 3.38
N SER A 34 -11.27 27.35 3.80
CA SER A 34 -11.64 27.36 5.24
C SER A 34 -11.74 25.95 5.83
N LEU A 35 -12.26 24.98 5.07
CA LEU A 35 -12.29 23.58 5.48
C LEU A 35 -10.89 22.97 5.56
N LEU A 36 -10.03 23.28 4.59
CA LEU A 36 -8.63 22.86 4.62
C LEU A 36 -7.88 23.48 5.79
N ALA A 37 -8.08 24.76 6.08
CA ALA A 37 -7.45 25.45 7.20
C ALA A 37 -7.83 24.85 8.56
N ALA A 38 -9.07 24.40 8.70
CA ALA A 38 -9.54 23.75 9.93
C ALA A 38 -8.90 22.37 10.17
N ASN A 39 -8.55 21.64 9.09
CA ASN A 39 -8.11 20.26 9.16
C ASN A 39 -6.64 20.03 8.74
N LEU A 40 -6.09 20.93 7.93
CA LEU A 40 -4.74 20.84 7.38
C LEU A 40 -4.03 22.20 7.52
N PRO A 41 -3.35 22.47 8.64
CA PRO A 41 -2.62 23.71 8.80
C PRO A 41 -1.51 23.81 7.73
N LEU A 42 -1.38 24.98 7.11
CA LEU A 42 -0.29 25.28 6.21
C LEU A 42 1.03 25.33 7.00
N PRO A 43 2.11 24.69 6.52
CA PRO A 43 3.42 24.85 7.12
C PRO A 43 3.92 26.29 6.96
N GLU A 44 4.81 26.71 7.86
CA GLU A 44 5.45 28.03 7.79
C GLU A 44 6.18 28.20 6.44
N GLY A 45 5.93 29.33 5.79
CA GLY A 45 6.49 29.66 4.46
C GLY A 45 5.70 29.14 3.26
N ALA A 46 4.60 28.41 3.43
CA ALA A 46 3.75 28.02 2.32
C ALA A 46 2.94 29.21 1.79
N THR A 47 2.96 29.42 0.47
CA THR A 47 2.27 30.53 -0.21
C THR A 47 0.76 30.28 -0.41
N GLY A 48 0.27 29.08 -0.07
CA GLY A 48 -1.14 28.70 -0.18
C GLY A 48 -1.35 27.21 -0.27
N TYR A 49 -2.62 26.75 -0.18
CA TYR A 49 -2.98 25.33 -0.21
C TYR A 49 -2.68 24.66 -1.55
N LEU A 50 -2.98 25.33 -2.66
CA LEU A 50 -2.79 24.74 -3.98
C LEU A 50 -1.31 24.47 -4.30
N PRO A 51 -0.37 25.43 -4.16
CA PRO A 51 1.05 25.17 -4.35
C PRO A 51 1.58 24.09 -3.40
N PHE A 52 1.14 24.11 -2.14
CA PHE A 52 1.55 23.10 -1.15
C PHE A 52 1.11 21.69 -1.54
N ILE A 53 -0.15 21.49 -1.96
CA ILE A 53 -0.68 20.19 -2.40
C ILE A 53 0.10 19.70 -3.63
N LEU A 54 0.28 20.55 -4.63
CA LEU A 54 0.97 20.18 -5.87
C LEU A 54 2.44 19.86 -5.63
N GLN A 55 3.14 20.64 -4.82
CA GLN A 55 4.54 20.38 -4.46
C GLN A 55 4.69 19.06 -3.71
N ARG A 56 3.81 18.80 -2.75
CA ARG A 56 3.81 17.53 -2.01
C ARG A 56 3.65 16.34 -2.94
N TRP A 57 2.69 16.38 -3.86
CA TRP A 57 2.45 15.30 -4.80
C TRP A 57 3.59 15.12 -5.78
N SER A 58 4.15 16.21 -6.32
CA SER A 58 5.29 16.13 -7.25
C SER A 58 6.55 15.53 -6.62
N SER A 59 6.75 15.68 -5.32
CA SER A 59 7.90 15.09 -4.63
C SER A 59 7.74 13.59 -4.31
N GLN A 60 6.52 13.05 -4.39
CA GLN A 60 6.20 11.67 -3.94
C GLN A 60 5.87 10.69 -5.08
N TRP A 61 6.00 11.11 -6.34
CA TRP A 61 5.67 10.27 -7.50
C TRP A 61 6.41 8.93 -7.50
N GLY A 62 7.68 8.90 -7.13
CA GLY A 62 8.47 7.67 -7.07
C GLY A 62 7.87 6.65 -6.09
N THR A 63 7.58 7.08 -4.87
CA THR A 63 6.94 6.23 -3.84
C THR A 63 5.56 5.79 -4.30
N PHE A 64 4.77 6.70 -4.86
CA PHE A 64 3.44 6.42 -5.39
C PHE A 64 3.46 5.30 -6.44
N LEU A 65 4.35 5.41 -7.43
CA LEU A 65 4.44 4.42 -8.50
C LEU A 65 5.01 3.07 -8.02
N ILE A 66 6.10 3.09 -7.24
CA ILE A 66 6.80 1.87 -6.83
C ILE A 66 5.97 1.12 -5.77
N VAL A 67 5.61 1.77 -4.68
CA VAL A 67 4.86 1.11 -3.59
C VAL A 67 3.45 0.76 -4.04
N GLY A 68 2.78 1.64 -4.79
CA GLY A 68 1.49 1.36 -5.40
C GLY A 68 1.54 0.19 -6.39
N GLY A 69 2.57 0.12 -7.25
CA GLY A 69 2.78 -0.99 -8.19
C GLY A 69 3.01 -2.33 -7.48
N LEU A 70 3.82 -2.35 -6.42
CA LEU A 70 4.01 -3.54 -5.60
C LEU A 70 2.71 -3.95 -4.89
N LEU A 71 1.93 -3.01 -4.40
CA LEU A 71 0.64 -3.29 -3.78
C LEU A 71 -0.35 -3.88 -4.79
N VAL A 72 -0.43 -3.33 -6.00
CA VAL A 72 -1.23 -3.90 -7.10
C VAL A 72 -0.81 -5.34 -7.40
N LEU A 73 0.50 -5.58 -7.53
CA LEU A 73 1.04 -6.91 -7.80
C LEU A 73 0.67 -7.92 -6.71
N VAL A 74 0.89 -7.57 -5.44
CA VAL A 74 0.61 -8.46 -4.30
C VAL A 74 -0.89 -8.74 -4.19
N LEU A 75 -1.77 -7.73 -4.34
CA LEU A 75 -3.21 -7.91 -4.33
C LEU A 75 -3.69 -8.78 -5.50
N TRP A 76 -3.13 -8.60 -6.69
CA TRP A 76 -3.45 -9.43 -7.84
C TRP A 76 -3.00 -10.89 -7.66
N LEU A 77 -1.81 -11.12 -7.11
CA LEU A 77 -1.34 -12.45 -6.75
C LEU A 77 -2.26 -13.09 -5.70
N SER A 78 -2.62 -12.36 -4.65
CA SER A 78 -3.55 -12.83 -3.61
C SER A 78 -4.90 -13.23 -4.21
N TRP A 79 -5.43 -12.41 -5.13
CA TRP A 79 -6.69 -12.73 -5.83
C TRP A 79 -6.57 -13.99 -6.68
N ARG A 80 -5.46 -14.15 -7.40
CA ARG A 80 -5.21 -15.37 -8.18
C ARG A 80 -5.19 -16.61 -7.28
N TYR A 81 -4.47 -16.55 -6.17
CA TYR A 81 -4.44 -17.66 -5.20
C TYR A 81 -5.83 -17.99 -4.66
N LEU A 82 -6.63 -17.01 -4.30
CA LEU A 82 -8.02 -17.18 -3.87
C LEU A 82 -8.90 -17.82 -4.95
N SER A 83 -8.73 -17.43 -6.20
CA SER A 83 -9.53 -17.97 -7.31
C SER A 83 -9.21 -19.43 -7.61
N PHE A 84 -7.99 -19.88 -7.33
CA PHE A 84 -7.62 -21.31 -7.45
C PHE A 84 -8.17 -22.16 -6.31
N PHE A 85 -8.37 -21.60 -5.12
CA PHE A 85 -8.90 -22.30 -3.95
C PHE A 85 -10.32 -22.87 -4.16
N GLY A 86 -11.13 -22.22 -5.01
CA GLY A 86 -12.52 -22.62 -5.27
C GLY A 86 -12.69 -23.79 -6.26
N VAL A 87 -11.61 -24.23 -6.92
CA VAL A 87 -11.70 -25.18 -8.05
C VAL A 87 -11.28 -26.61 -7.68
N SER A 88 -10.57 -26.80 -6.57
CA SER A 88 -9.97 -28.10 -6.23
C SER A 88 -10.58 -28.68 -4.95
N ALA A 89 -11.74 -29.31 -5.08
CA ALA A 89 -12.42 -30.01 -3.97
C ALA A 89 -11.74 -31.34 -3.57
N GLU A 90 -10.64 -31.73 -4.22
CA GLU A 90 -9.95 -33.02 -4.08
C GLU A 90 -8.44 -32.84 -3.84
N GLN A 91 -8.05 -31.77 -3.14
CA GLN A 91 -6.63 -31.50 -2.85
C GLN A 91 -6.17 -32.21 -1.58
N ASP A 92 -4.93 -32.74 -1.65
CA ASP A 92 -4.19 -33.26 -0.50
C ASP A 92 -4.04 -32.17 0.59
N ASP A 93 -4.20 -32.55 1.85
CA ASP A 93 -4.13 -31.67 3.02
C ASP A 93 -2.83 -30.84 3.06
N GLU A 94 -1.71 -31.38 2.58
CA GLU A 94 -0.41 -30.70 2.54
C GLU A 94 -0.39 -29.55 1.53
N GLN A 95 -0.95 -29.77 0.34
CA GLN A 95 -1.05 -28.71 -0.69
C GLN A 95 -1.96 -27.59 -0.23
N THR A 96 -3.07 -27.92 0.40
CA THR A 96 -4.01 -26.95 0.97
C THR A 96 -3.34 -26.09 2.02
N ARG A 97 -2.57 -26.67 2.93
CA ARG A 97 -1.82 -25.93 3.97
C ARG A 97 -0.78 -25.00 3.37
N ALA A 98 -0.01 -25.44 2.36
CA ALA A 98 0.97 -24.61 1.69
C ALA A 98 0.32 -23.41 0.98
N GLN A 99 -0.84 -23.62 0.35
CA GLN A 99 -1.60 -22.54 -0.30
C GLN A 99 -2.14 -21.51 0.69
N VAL A 100 -2.76 -21.97 1.80
CA VAL A 100 -3.26 -21.09 2.88
C VAL A 100 -2.12 -20.27 3.47
N THR A 101 -0.97 -20.89 3.73
CA THR A 101 0.21 -20.20 4.27
C THR A 101 0.70 -19.14 3.30
N THR A 102 0.81 -19.46 2.02
CA THR A 102 1.25 -18.49 0.99
C THR A 102 0.27 -17.32 0.89
N LEU A 103 -1.04 -17.59 0.90
CA LEU A 103 -2.06 -16.55 0.88
C LEU A 103 -1.97 -15.65 2.11
N PHE A 104 -1.78 -16.22 3.29
CA PHE A 104 -1.58 -15.46 4.52
C PHE A 104 -0.36 -14.55 4.45
N VAL A 105 0.77 -15.04 3.93
CA VAL A 105 1.99 -14.23 3.74
C VAL A 105 1.78 -13.11 2.72
N LEU A 106 1.05 -13.37 1.62
CA LEU A 106 0.68 -12.33 0.66
C LEU A 106 -0.21 -11.26 1.30
N LEU A 107 -1.14 -11.65 2.18
CA LEU A 107 -1.95 -10.67 2.92
C LEU A 107 -1.11 -9.84 3.88
N LEU A 108 -0.14 -10.44 4.59
CA LEU A 108 0.81 -9.67 5.42
C LEU A 108 1.62 -8.68 4.58
N ALA A 109 2.08 -9.10 3.40
CA ALA A 109 2.78 -8.21 2.46
C ALA A 109 1.89 -7.06 1.99
N ALA A 110 0.62 -7.34 1.65
CA ALA A 110 -0.34 -6.32 1.24
C ALA A 110 -0.61 -5.30 2.35
N VAL A 111 -0.80 -5.76 3.59
CA VAL A 111 -0.98 -4.88 4.76
C VAL A 111 0.28 -4.05 5.01
N GLY A 112 1.48 -4.63 4.95
CA GLY A 112 2.75 -3.91 5.09
C GLY A 112 2.92 -2.82 4.02
N LEU A 113 2.61 -3.13 2.76
CA LEU A 113 2.64 -2.16 1.66
C LEU A 113 1.58 -1.07 1.84
N LEU A 114 0.38 -1.40 2.31
CA LEU A 114 -0.67 -0.43 2.59
C LEU A 114 -0.27 0.52 3.73
N LEU A 115 0.34 0.00 4.79
CA LEU A 115 0.87 0.81 5.90
C LEU A 115 2.02 1.73 5.45
N ALA A 116 2.83 1.33 4.47
CA ALA A 116 3.85 2.19 3.88
C ALA A 116 3.25 3.23 2.92
N PHE A 117 2.17 2.89 2.22
CA PHE A 117 1.54 3.72 1.19
C PHE A 117 0.60 4.78 1.78
N ALA A 118 -0.22 4.41 2.78
CA ALA A 118 -1.25 5.28 3.35
C ALA A 118 -0.73 6.60 3.93
N PRO A 119 0.40 6.67 4.66
CA PRO A 119 0.90 7.93 5.23
C PRO A 119 1.33 8.96 4.21
N GLU A 120 1.49 8.57 2.95
CA GLU A 120 1.80 9.52 1.87
C GLU A 120 0.60 10.42 1.54
N PHE A 121 -0.61 9.95 1.80
CA PHE A 121 -1.86 10.67 1.51
C PHE A 121 -2.55 11.18 2.75
N VAL A 122 -2.57 10.38 3.81
CA VAL A 122 -3.33 10.63 5.04
C VAL A 122 -2.42 10.49 6.24
N PHE A 123 -2.51 11.42 7.18
CA PHE A 123 -1.83 11.32 8.47
C PHE A 123 -2.75 11.73 9.61
N LEU A 124 -2.52 11.12 10.77
CA LEU A 124 -3.24 11.46 11.98
C LEU A 124 -2.66 12.74 12.57
N ARG A 125 -3.51 13.74 12.76
CA ARG A 125 -3.13 14.98 13.45
C ARG A 125 -2.87 14.67 14.92
N ASP A 126 -1.67 14.97 15.39
CA ASP A 126 -1.29 14.88 16.79
C ASP A 126 -0.90 16.26 17.33
N ASN A 127 -0.50 16.30 18.62
CA ASN A 127 -0.08 17.52 19.28
C ASN A 127 1.18 18.17 18.66
N PHE A 128 1.93 17.42 17.86
CA PHE A 128 3.13 17.90 17.18
C PHE A 128 2.81 18.58 15.83
N GLY A 129 1.59 18.45 15.33
CA GLY A 129 1.15 19.05 14.06
C GLY A 129 1.87 18.50 12.82
N THR A 130 2.68 17.46 12.96
CA THR A 130 3.47 16.84 11.88
C THR A 130 3.04 15.41 11.58
N ARG A 131 3.35 14.93 10.36
CA ARG A 131 3.09 13.53 9.99
C ARG A 131 4.08 12.51 10.58
N MET A 132 5.12 12.99 11.28
CA MET A 132 6.23 12.15 11.77
C MET A 132 5.75 10.99 12.64
N ASN A 133 4.82 11.24 13.56
CA ASN A 133 4.30 10.21 14.46
C ASN A 133 3.52 9.13 13.70
N THR A 134 2.70 9.51 12.71
CA THR A 134 1.98 8.56 11.85
C THR A 134 2.95 7.73 11.02
N VAL A 135 3.92 8.37 10.36
CA VAL A 135 4.95 7.70 9.55
C VAL A 135 5.73 6.71 10.40
N PHE A 136 6.21 7.14 11.59
CA PHE A 136 6.96 6.28 12.48
C PHE A 136 6.18 5.03 12.90
N LYS A 137 4.93 5.19 13.36
CA LYS A 137 4.10 4.08 13.80
C LYS A 137 3.77 3.10 12.67
N PHE A 138 3.39 3.63 11.51
CA PHE A 138 3.00 2.81 10.36
C PHE A 138 4.20 2.09 9.75
N TYR A 139 5.34 2.77 9.60
CA TYR A 139 6.55 2.16 9.04
C TYR A 139 7.17 1.12 9.97
N TYR A 140 7.09 1.34 11.29
CA TYR A 140 7.54 0.32 12.25
C TYR A 140 6.72 -0.97 12.12
N GLN A 141 5.39 -0.86 12.02
CA GLN A 141 4.53 -2.03 11.79
C GLN A 141 4.78 -2.66 10.43
N ALA A 142 4.91 -1.86 9.37
CA ALA A 142 5.24 -2.36 8.04
C ALA A 142 6.56 -3.13 8.04
N TRP A 143 7.58 -2.62 8.73
CA TRP A 143 8.89 -3.27 8.87
C TRP A 143 8.79 -4.65 9.53
N LEU A 144 8.02 -4.78 10.62
CA LEU A 144 7.77 -6.07 11.27
C LEU A 144 7.10 -7.06 10.32
N LEU A 145 6.05 -6.61 9.60
CA LEU A 145 5.34 -7.46 8.63
C LEU A 145 6.26 -7.91 7.49
N PHE A 146 7.07 -7.01 6.94
CA PHE A 146 8.04 -7.36 5.90
C PHE A 146 9.13 -8.31 6.41
N GLY A 147 9.54 -8.21 7.68
CA GLY A 147 10.44 -9.16 8.31
C GLY A 147 9.88 -10.58 8.30
N LEU A 148 8.60 -10.76 8.65
CA LEU A 148 7.91 -12.06 8.58
C LEU A 148 7.79 -12.57 7.13
N VAL A 149 7.36 -11.71 6.21
CA VAL A 149 7.24 -12.05 4.77
C VAL A 149 8.58 -12.48 4.20
N LEU A 150 9.65 -11.73 4.48
CA LEU A 150 11.00 -12.03 3.98
C LEU A 150 11.53 -13.35 4.57
N SER A 151 11.31 -13.59 5.86
CA SER A 151 11.72 -14.84 6.52
C SER A 151 11.07 -16.05 5.86
N TYR A 152 9.76 -15.99 5.59
CA TYR A 152 9.06 -17.05 4.87
C TYR A 152 9.58 -17.23 3.45
N ALA A 153 9.71 -16.14 2.69
CA ALA A 153 10.21 -16.17 1.32
C ALA A 153 11.61 -16.78 1.23
N LEU A 154 12.49 -16.45 2.19
CA LEU A 154 13.84 -17.00 2.28
C LEU A 154 13.82 -18.51 2.53
N VAL A 155 13.00 -18.99 3.47
CA VAL A 155 12.86 -20.43 3.76
C VAL A 155 12.40 -21.18 2.52
N VAL A 156 11.36 -20.68 1.83
CA VAL A 156 10.84 -21.31 0.60
C VAL A 156 11.88 -21.28 -0.51
N ALA A 157 12.61 -20.18 -0.69
CA ALA A 157 13.65 -20.08 -1.70
C ALA A 157 14.81 -21.06 -1.44
N LEU A 158 15.26 -21.19 -0.19
CA LEU A 158 16.33 -22.12 0.19
C LEU A 158 15.89 -23.58 0.08
N ALA A 159 14.63 -23.90 0.42
CA ALA A 159 14.10 -25.24 0.24
C ALA A 159 14.08 -25.65 -1.24
N ASN A 160 13.61 -24.76 -2.11
CA ASN A 160 13.56 -25.01 -3.55
C ASN A 160 14.97 -25.07 -4.19
N TRP A 161 15.93 -24.30 -3.67
CA TRP A 161 17.32 -24.33 -4.15
C TRP A 161 17.98 -25.71 -3.96
N LYS A 162 17.75 -26.37 -2.82
CA LYS A 162 18.28 -27.72 -2.53
C LYS A 162 17.71 -28.79 -3.46
N VAL A 163 16.50 -28.63 -3.96
CA VAL A 163 15.86 -29.57 -4.88
C VAL A 163 16.40 -29.45 -6.32
N THR A 164 16.87 -28.27 -6.70
CA THR A 164 17.34 -27.99 -8.07
C THR A 164 18.84 -28.23 -8.31
N THR A 165 19.62 -28.48 -7.26
CA THR A 165 21.04 -28.88 -7.37
C THR A 165 21.15 -30.39 -7.20
N PRO A 166 21.21 -31.20 -8.30
CA PRO A 166 21.54 -32.61 -8.17
C PRO A 166 23.01 -32.73 -7.72
N LEU A 167 23.25 -33.55 -6.71
CA LEU A 167 24.59 -33.97 -6.27
C LEU A 167 25.25 -34.81 -7.38
#